data_d3b28ede5321c485b1581abc89f9f071
#
_entry.id   d3b28ede5321c485b1581abc89f9f071
#
_cell.length_a   1.000
_cell.length_b   1.000
_cell.length_c   1.000
_cell.angle_alpha   90.00
_cell.angle_beta   90.00
_cell.angle_gamma   90.00
#
_symmetry.space_group_name_H-M   'P 1'
#
loop_
_entity.id
_entity.type
_entity.pdbx_description
1 polymer ?
#
loop_
_entity_poly.entity_id
_entity_poly.type
_entity_poly.pdbx_seq_one_letter_code
_entity_poly.pdbx_strand_id
1 'polypeptide(L)'
;MTTENLNLPVRQYQKQYKGILSAVFEATKAFAGVTSAIQILDGVQHNAKAFSVKTNATPVVVGEYSTDANVAFGTGTANSSRFGQMKEVIYADTDVDYDYALSIHEGIDRYTVNNDLNAAIADRLKLQSEAQTREVNKRVGKFLSDNAGKTETLADFNEASVRKLFNDLSAYYVNTEVIAPVTVYLRSELFNAIVDMTANTTSKGSSVSIDNNGLAKYKGFTLVETPAQYFDTGVVAIFSPDGIVIPFIGINTARTIEAIDFDGVVLQAAAKGGTFILDDNKKAIVKVTSVALGG
;
A
#
# COMPACT_ATOMS: atom_id res chain seq x y z
N MET A 1 -30.17 -34.06 54.37
CA MET A 1 -29.77 -32.88 53.57
C MET A 1 -28.23 -32.87 53.51
N THR A 2 -27.70 -33.32 52.42
CA THR A 2 -26.30 -33.27 52.14
C THR A 2 -25.94 -31.84 51.69
N THR A 3 -25.20 -31.13 52.54
CA THR A 3 -24.60 -29.85 52.17
C THR A 3 -23.49 -30.14 51.17
N GLU A 4 -23.77 -29.95 49.93
CA GLU A 4 -22.72 -29.97 48.92
C GLU A 4 -21.74 -28.81 49.19
N ASN A 5 -20.48 -29.17 49.44
CA ASN A 5 -19.41 -28.22 49.66
C ASN A 5 -19.02 -27.66 48.27
N LEU A 6 -19.57 -26.50 47.92
CA LEU A 6 -19.29 -25.78 46.67
C LEU A 6 -17.90 -25.08 46.63
N ASN A 7 -17.00 -25.46 47.49
CA ASN A 7 -15.66 -24.92 47.51
C ASN A 7 -14.77 -25.62 46.48
N LEU A 8 -15.11 -25.47 45.19
CA LEU A 8 -14.22 -25.88 44.11
C LEU A 8 -13.06 -24.89 44.05
N PRO A 9 -11.81 -25.36 44.02
CA PRO A 9 -10.68 -24.46 43.88
C PRO A 9 -10.80 -23.68 42.56
N VAL A 10 -10.80 -22.38 42.68
CA VAL A 10 -10.76 -21.48 41.50
C VAL A 10 -9.53 -21.83 40.69
N ARG A 11 -9.67 -22.46 39.56
CA ARG A 11 -8.56 -22.69 38.63
C ARG A 11 -8.08 -21.36 38.12
N GLN A 12 -6.98 -20.87 38.66
CA GLN A 12 -6.27 -19.75 38.06
C GLN A 12 -5.70 -20.23 36.72
N TYR A 13 -6.28 -19.79 35.62
CA TYR A 13 -5.67 -19.91 34.30
C TYR A 13 -4.41 -19.07 34.30
N GLN A 14 -3.25 -19.72 34.25
CA GLN A 14 -1.98 -19.02 34.17
C GLN A 14 -1.89 -18.28 32.83
N LYS A 15 -1.48 -17.02 32.89
CA LYS A 15 -1.29 -16.08 31.76
C LYS A 15 -0.21 -16.50 30.74
N GLN A 16 0.33 -17.71 30.84
CA GLN A 16 1.52 -18.17 30.10
C GLN A 16 1.34 -18.30 28.58
N TYR A 17 0.11 -18.48 28.09
CA TYR A 17 -0.11 -18.62 26.64
C TYR A 17 -0.18 -17.31 25.87
N LYS A 18 -0.38 -16.21 26.56
CA LYS A 18 -0.69 -14.91 26.01
C LYS A 18 0.49 -14.23 25.31
N GLY A 19 1.69 -14.33 25.90
CA GLY A 19 2.90 -13.71 25.36
C GLY A 19 3.50 -14.42 24.14
N ILE A 20 3.23 -15.73 24.01
CA ILE A 20 3.86 -16.55 22.96
C ILE A 20 3.15 -16.36 21.61
N LEU A 21 1.82 -16.31 21.59
CA LEU A 21 1.06 -16.15 20.34
C LEU A 21 1.23 -14.77 19.71
N SER A 22 1.34 -13.72 20.51
CA SER A 22 1.52 -12.35 19.99
C SER A 22 2.93 -12.05 19.48
N ALA A 23 3.95 -12.81 19.92
CA ALA A 23 5.35 -12.61 19.52
C ALA A 23 5.70 -13.27 18.17
N VAL A 24 4.96 -14.29 17.75
CA VAL A 24 5.28 -15.10 16.57
C VAL A 24 4.63 -14.54 15.29
N PHE A 25 3.45 -13.92 15.39
CA PHE A 25 2.68 -13.47 14.26
C PHE A 25 2.25 -12.00 14.40
N GLU A 26 3.15 -11.08 14.14
CA GLU A 26 2.83 -9.66 14.09
C GLU A 26 2.63 -9.20 12.64
N ALA A 27 1.49 -8.54 12.34
CA ALA A 27 1.26 -7.97 11.04
C ALA A 27 1.87 -6.57 10.95
N THR A 28 2.80 -6.41 10.03
CA THR A 28 3.43 -5.12 9.71
C THR A 28 2.86 -4.53 8.42
N LYS A 29 3.04 -3.22 8.23
CA LYS A 29 2.64 -2.55 6.98
C LYS A 29 3.58 -2.95 5.85
N ALA A 30 3.12 -3.86 4.99
CA ALA A 30 3.94 -4.41 3.90
C ALA A 30 4.30 -3.37 2.83
N PHE A 31 3.43 -2.39 2.57
CA PHE A 31 3.59 -1.37 1.53
C PHE A 31 3.83 0.03 2.11
N ALA A 32 4.55 0.13 3.23
CA ALA A 32 4.76 1.41 3.91
C ALA A 32 5.49 2.45 3.04
N GLY A 33 6.43 2.03 2.19
CA GLY A 33 7.20 2.94 1.35
C GLY A 33 6.36 3.62 0.26
N VAL A 34 5.43 2.90 -0.35
CA VAL A 34 4.62 3.44 -1.45
C VAL A 34 3.51 4.37 -0.97
N THR A 35 3.06 4.23 0.28
CA THR A 35 1.99 5.04 0.86
C THR A 35 2.53 6.33 1.48
N SER A 36 1.91 7.45 1.13
CA SER A 36 2.14 8.74 1.82
C SER A 36 1.45 8.76 3.19
N ALA A 37 1.55 9.89 3.91
CA ALA A 37 0.82 10.09 5.14
C ALA A 37 -0.70 9.96 4.91
N ILE A 38 -1.39 9.32 5.87
CA ILE A 38 -2.85 9.15 5.81
C ILE A 38 -3.52 10.51 5.87
N GLN A 39 -4.42 10.77 4.92
CA GLN A 39 -5.26 11.96 4.91
C GLN A 39 -6.54 11.68 5.71
N ILE A 40 -6.82 12.52 6.71
CA ILE A 40 -8.07 12.45 7.47
C ILE A 40 -9.03 13.46 6.86
N LEU A 41 -10.20 12.99 6.43
CA LEU A 41 -11.23 13.82 5.82
C LEU A 41 -12.31 14.16 6.83
N ASP A 42 -12.60 15.46 6.96
CA ASP A 42 -13.67 15.96 7.82
C ASP A 42 -15.02 16.06 7.06
N GLY A 43 -16.12 15.95 7.80
CA GLY A 43 -17.47 16.20 7.27
C GLY A 43 -18.02 15.13 6.33
N VAL A 44 -17.60 13.87 6.51
CA VAL A 44 -18.01 12.75 5.68
C VAL A 44 -19.51 12.48 5.78
N GLN A 45 -20.21 12.53 4.64
CA GLN A 45 -21.62 12.14 4.50
C GLN A 45 -21.75 10.74 3.91
N HIS A 46 -22.88 10.07 4.16
CA HIS A 46 -23.08 8.66 3.81
C HIS A 46 -22.85 8.36 2.32
N ASN A 47 -23.36 9.18 1.41
CA ASN A 47 -23.26 8.98 -0.04
C ASN A 47 -22.42 10.05 -0.74
N ALA A 48 -21.61 10.81 0.00
CA ALA A 48 -20.75 11.82 -0.58
C ALA A 48 -19.48 11.21 -1.16
N LYS A 49 -18.94 11.86 -2.17
CA LYS A 49 -17.57 11.63 -2.65
C LYS A 49 -16.59 11.91 -1.50
N ALA A 50 -15.43 11.28 -1.53
CA ALA A 50 -14.41 11.52 -0.52
C ALA A 50 -13.84 12.93 -0.67
N PHE A 51 -13.41 13.27 -1.88
CA PHE A 51 -12.93 14.60 -2.26
C PHE A 51 -12.89 14.71 -3.79
N SER A 52 -12.68 15.92 -4.31
CA SER A 52 -12.44 16.15 -5.73
C SER A 52 -11.02 16.67 -5.94
N VAL A 53 -10.36 16.18 -6.99
CA VAL A 53 -9.03 16.62 -7.41
C VAL A 53 -9.15 17.35 -8.74
N LYS A 54 -8.57 18.53 -8.83
CA LYS A 54 -8.46 19.23 -10.13
C LYS A 54 -7.28 18.64 -10.91
N THR A 55 -7.58 18.05 -12.05
CA THR A 55 -6.59 17.45 -12.94
C THR A 55 -6.56 18.19 -14.27
N ASN A 56 -5.39 18.24 -14.87
CA ASN A 56 -5.21 18.80 -16.20
C ASN A 56 -4.33 17.87 -17.03
N ALA A 57 -4.88 17.40 -18.14
CA ALA A 57 -4.18 16.52 -19.08
C ALA A 57 -3.60 17.29 -20.29
N THR A 58 -3.72 18.64 -20.32
CA THR A 58 -3.22 19.43 -21.44
C THR A 58 -1.70 19.50 -21.41
N PRO A 59 -0.98 18.93 -22.40
CA PRO A 59 0.47 18.99 -22.41
C PRO A 59 0.97 20.42 -22.63
N VAL A 60 2.03 20.79 -21.93
CA VAL A 60 2.74 22.03 -22.19
C VAL A 60 3.47 21.89 -23.53
N VAL A 61 3.20 22.81 -24.45
CA VAL A 61 3.90 22.88 -25.74
C VAL A 61 4.87 24.06 -25.68
N VAL A 62 6.14 23.74 -25.71
CA VAL A 62 7.20 24.75 -25.82
C VAL A 62 7.36 25.11 -27.29
N GLY A 63 7.09 26.34 -27.63
CA GLY A 63 7.28 26.88 -28.98
C GLY A 63 8.49 27.81 -29.04
N GLU A 64 8.82 28.25 -30.25
CA GLU A 64 9.87 29.24 -30.44
C GLU A 64 9.26 30.65 -30.47
N TYR A 65 9.96 31.61 -29.86
CA TYR A 65 9.57 33.01 -29.87
C TYR A 65 9.96 33.60 -31.23
N SER A 66 8.98 34.13 -32.00
CA SER A 66 9.28 34.73 -33.31
C SER A 66 9.93 36.12 -33.15
N THR A 67 11.01 36.31 -33.86
CA THR A 67 11.67 37.63 -34.00
C THR A 67 11.40 38.29 -35.37
N ASP A 68 10.55 37.70 -36.19
CA ASP A 68 10.22 38.22 -37.53
C ASP A 68 9.59 39.60 -37.43
N ALA A 69 9.90 40.44 -38.44
CA ALA A 69 9.34 41.77 -38.55
C ALA A 69 7.83 41.69 -38.73
N ASN A 70 7.12 42.61 -38.13
CA ASN A 70 5.64 42.73 -38.18
C ASN A 70 4.81 41.64 -37.53
N VAL A 71 5.43 40.64 -36.92
CA VAL A 71 4.71 39.72 -36.03
C VAL A 71 4.32 40.45 -34.75
N ALA A 72 3.04 40.49 -34.42
CA ALA A 72 2.39 41.23 -33.34
C ALA A 72 2.34 42.77 -33.50
N PHE A 73 2.97 43.35 -34.52
CA PHE A 73 3.00 44.78 -34.75
C PHE A 73 2.46 45.20 -36.13
N GLY A 74 1.95 44.28 -36.90
CA GLY A 74 1.44 44.56 -38.25
C GLY A 74 -0.02 44.93 -38.31
N THR A 75 -0.47 45.48 -39.42
CA THR A 75 -1.83 45.89 -39.72
C THR A 75 -2.69 44.71 -40.10
N GLY A 76 -2.62 43.63 -39.49
CA GLY A 76 -3.47 42.79 -40.26
C GLY A 76 -3.99 41.48 -39.78
N THR A 77 -3.48 40.85 -38.83
CA THR A 77 -4.14 39.63 -38.39
C THR A 77 -4.26 39.66 -36.88
N ALA A 78 -5.51 39.73 -36.42
CA ALA A 78 -5.88 39.77 -35.02
C ALA A 78 -5.30 38.60 -34.16
N ASN A 79 -4.64 37.65 -34.79
CA ASN A 79 -4.12 36.44 -34.16
C ASN A 79 -2.59 36.30 -34.22
N SER A 80 -1.85 37.30 -34.67
CA SER A 80 -0.39 37.21 -34.70
C SER A 80 0.20 37.57 -33.33
N SER A 81 0.89 36.63 -32.73
CA SER A 81 1.62 36.79 -31.47
C SER A 81 3.03 36.24 -31.65
N ARG A 82 4.02 36.95 -31.11
CA ARG A 82 5.40 36.43 -31.06
C ARG A 82 5.57 35.18 -30.24
N PHE A 83 4.61 34.89 -29.34
CA PHE A 83 4.53 33.69 -28.55
C PHE A 83 3.84 32.51 -29.27
N GLY A 84 3.36 32.73 -30.52
CA GLY A 84 2.58 31.72 -31.21
C GLY A 84 1.10 31.73 -30.78
N GLN A 85 0.40 30.63 -31.08
CA GLN A 85 -1.01 30.49 -30.76
C GLN A 85 -1.20 30.18 -29.26
N MET A 86 -2.03 30.95 -28.57
CA MET A 86 -2.41 30.70 -27.19
C MET A 86 -3.29 29.45 -27.09
N LYS A 87 -2.96 28.56 -26.15
CA LYS A 87 -3.78 27.41 -25.82
C LYS A 87 -4.46 27.63 -24.48
N GLU A 88 -5.74 27.32 -24.42
CA GLU A 88 -6.48 27.33 -23.18
C GLU A 88 -6.16 26.05 -22.37
N VAL A 89 -5.92 26.23 -21.09
CA VAL A 89 -5.66 25.14 -20.14
C VAL A 89 -6.89 24.98 -19.27
N ILE A 90 -7.60 23.88 -19.48
CA ILE A 90 -8.84 23.59 -18.76
C ILE A 90 -8.56 22.53 -17.70
N TYR A 91 -8.92 22.85 -16.44
CA TYR A 91 -8.87 21.90 -15.32
C TYR A 91 -10.21 21.20 -15.18
N ALA A 92 -10.18 19.88 -15.14
CA ALA A 92 -11.34 19.05 -14.87
C ALA A 92 -11.35 18.62 -13.39
N ASP A 93 -12.53 18.54 -12.80
CA ASP A 93 -12.70 17.97 -11.45
C ASP A 93 -12.86 16.44 -11.59
N THR A 94 -12.01 15.71 -10.90
CA THR A 94 -12.10 14.24 -10.79
C THR A 94 -12.51 13.89 -9.37
N ASP A 95 -13.67 13.28 -9.24
CA ASP A 95 -14.19 12.84 -7.95
C ASP A 95 -13.52 11.54 -7.51
N VAL A 96 -13.17 11.47 -6.24
CA VAL A 96 -12.60 10.28 -5.61
C VAL A 96 -13.64 9.67 -4.67
N ASP A 97 -13.93 8.40 -4.88
CA ASP A 97 -14.86 7.63 -4.08
C ASP A 97 -14.17 6.93 -2.91
N TYR A 98 -14.97 6.52 -1.91
CA TYR A 98 -14.49 5.61 -0.87
C TYR A 98 -14.43 4.19 -1.42
N ASP A 99 -13.30 3.50 -1.19
CA ASP A 99 -13.06 2.14 -1.69
C ASP A 99 -13.59 1.07 -0.74
N TYR A 100 -13.66 1.36 0.56
CA TYR A 100 -14.02 0.36 1.56
C TYR A 100 -14.79 0.91 2.74
N ALA A 101 -15.59 0.03 3.33
CA ALA A 101 -16.15 0.16 4.66
C ALA A 101 -15.84 -1.12 5.43
N LEU A 102 -15.11 -1.00 6.51
CA LEU A 102 -14.72 -2.11 7.40
C LEU A 102 -15.48 -2.00 8.71
N SER A 103 -15.83 -3.12 9.30
CA SER A 103 -16.44 -3.16 10.62
C SER A 103 -15.90 -4.33 11.45
N ILE A 104 -15.79 -4.12 12.75
CA ILE A 104 -15.51 -5.16 13.73
C ILE A 104 -16.62 -5.10 14.76
N HIS A 105 -17.19 -6.26 15.10
CA HIS A 105 -18.22 -6.39 16.11
C HIS A 105 -17.99 -7.69 16.88
N GLU A 106 -17.46 -7.60 18.08
CA GLU A 106 -17.02 -8.74 18.89
C GLU A 106 -17.45 -8.56 20.34
N GLY A 107 -17.93 -9.64 20.93
CA GLY A 107 -18.30 -9.72 22.34
C GLY A 107 -17.28 -10.49 23.17
N ILE A 108 -16.99 -10.02 24.38
CA ILE A 108 -16.16 -10.72 25.36
C ILE A 108 -16.98 -10.93 26.62
N ASP A 109 -17.29 -12.20 26.90
CA ASP A 109 -18.03 -12.61 28.07
C ASP A 109 -17.08 -12.74 29.28
N ARG A 110 -17.43 -12.13 30.39
CA ARG A 110 -16.64 -12.13 31.63
C ARG A 110 -16.45 -13.52 32.19
N TYR A 111 -17.43 -14.40 32.06
CA TYR A 111 -17.32 -15.80 32.51
C TYR A 111 -16.23 -16.58 31.76
N THR A 112 -15.99 -16.27 30.49
CA THR A 112 -14.99 -16.99 29.68
C THR A 112 -13.56 -16.53 29.92
N VAL A 113 -13.36 -15.33 30.51
CA VAL A 113 -12.04 -14.73 30.74
C VAL A 113 -11.63 -14.72 32.20
N ASN A 114 -12.26 -15.54 33.04
CA ASN A 114 -11.96 -15.66 34.45
C ASN A 114 -11.87 -14.30 35.21
N ASN A 115 -12.79 -13.41 34.89
CA ASN A 115 -12.89 -12.07 35.47
C ASN A 115 -11.71 -11.11 35.18
N ASP A 116 -10.77 -11.47 34.28
CA ASP A 116 -9.71 -10.55 33.79
C ASP A 116 -10.13 -9.91 32.46
N LEU A 117 -11.23 -9.21 32.49
CA LEU A 117 -11.87 -8.61 31.30
C LEU A 117 -10.94 -7.54 30.64
N ASN A 118 -10.27 -6.71 31.44
CA ASN A 118 -9.41 -5.65 30.91
C ASN A 118 -8.22 -6.21 30.11
N ALA A 119 -7.63 -7.29 30.59
CA ALA A 119 -6.53 -7.93 29.89
C ALA A 119 -7.04 -8.59 28.58
N ALA A 120 -8.21 -9.21 28.61
CA ALA A 120 -8.82 -9.79 27.41
C ALA A 120 -9.16 -8.73 26.34
N ILE A 121 -9.68 -7.57 26.76
CA ILE A 121 -9.93 -6.42 25.88
C ILE A 121 -8.63 -5.96 25.22
N ALA A 122 -7.57 -5.73 26.00
CA ALA A 122 -6.29 -5.25 25.48
C ALA A 122 -5.70 -6.19 24.42
N ASP A 123 -5.76 -7.49 24.65
CA ASP A 123 -5.30 -8.49 23.67
C ASP A 123 -6.15 -8.50 22.42
N ARG A 124 -7.47 -8.43 22.60
CA ARG A 124 -8.38 -8.46 21.45
C ARG A 124 -8.21 -7.23 20.57
N LEU A 125 -8.04 -6.05 21.16
CA LEU A 125 -7.74 -4.83 20.41
C LEU A 125 -6.44 -4.92 19.62
N LYS A 126 -5.40 -5.55 20.18
CA LYS A 126 -4.16 -5.81 19.43
C LYS A 126 -4.42 -6.71 18.21
N LEU A 127 -5.12 -7.82 18.40
CA LEU A 127 -5.47 -8.74 17.31
C LEU A 127 -6.34 -8.09 16.24
N GLN A 128 -7.27 -7.22 16.64
CA GLN A 128 -8.09 -6.44 15.72
C GLN A 128 -7.25 -5.48 14.87
N SER A 129 -6.30 -4.79 15.50
CA SER A 129 -5.36 -3.90 14.80
C SER A 129 -4.51 -4.66 13.77
N GLU A 130 -4.03 -5.84 14.12
CA GLU A 130 -3.28 -6.70 13.20
C GLU A 130 -4.16 -7.20 12.03
N ALA A 131 -5.40 -7.60 12.32
CA ALA A 131 -6.35 -8.04 11.30
C ALA A 131 -6.67 -6.90 10.33
N GLN A 132 -6.88 -5.68 10.83
CA GLN A 132 -7.06 -4.50 9.99
C GLN A 132 -5.82 -4.20 9.14
N THR A 133 -4.62 -4.32 9.72
CA THR A 133 -3.36 -4.13 8.98
C THR A 133 -3.23 -5.13 7.83
N ARG A 134 -3.56 -6.40 8.05
CA ARG A 134 -3.56 -7.43 6.99
C ARG A 134 -4.55 -7.11 5.88
N GLU A 135 -5.75 -6.65 6.24
CA GLU A 135 -6.77 -6.28 5.27
C GLU A 135 -6.35 -5.05 4.44
N VAL A 136 -5.77 -4.04 5.08
CA VAL A 136 -5.21 -2.86 4.39
C VAL A 136 -4.07 -3.27 3.45
N ASN A 137 -3.16 -4.15 3.88
CA ASN A 137 -2.09 -4.64 3.02
C ASN A 137 -2.62 -5.34 1.76
N LYS A 138 -3.65 -6.19 1.88
CA LYS A 138 -4.30 -6.84 0.73
C LYS A 138 -4.90 -5.80 -0.23
N ARG A 139 -5.58 -4.80 0.31
CA ARG A 139 -6.20 -3.73 -0.50
C ARG A 139 -5.16 -2.89 -1.23
N VAL A 140 -4.09 -2.49 -0.54
CA VAL A 140 -3.00 -1.73 -1.16
C VAL A 140 -2.29 -2.56 -2.24
N GLY A 141 -1.99 -3.83 -1.99
CA GLY A 141 -1.39 -4.72 -2.99
C GLY A 141 -2.26 -4.89 -4.23
N LYS A 142 -3.57 -5.10 -4.03
CA LYS A 142 -4.53 -5.14 -5.14
C LYS A 142 -4.62 -3.79 -5.86
N PHE A 143 -4.72 -2.69 -5.15
CA PHE A 143 -4.78 -1.34 -5.72
C PHE A 143 -3.54 -1.04 -6.59
N LEU A 144 -2.35 -1.38 -6.13
CA LEU A 144 -1.11 -1.23 -6.91
C LEU A 144 -1.12 -2.11 -8.17
N SER A 145 -1.61 -3.33 -8.06
CA SER A 145 -1.73 -4.26 -9.18
C SER A 145 -2.73 -3.76 -10.24
N ASP A 146 -3.88 -3.25 -9.81
CA ASP A 146 -4.94 -2.73 -10.69
C ASP A 146 -4.54 -1.41 -11.37
N ASN A 147 -3.74 -0.58 -10.69
CA ASN A 147 -3.30 0.73 -11.20
C ASN A 147 -1.89 0.70 -11.80
N ALA A 148 -1.30 -0.46 -12.03
CA ALA A 148 0.00 -0.56 -12.69
C ALA A 148 -0.10 -0.09 -14.14
N GLY A 149 0.68 0.96 -14.49
CA GLY A 149 0.73 1.50 -15.84
C GLY A 149 1.50 0.61 -16.81
N LYS A 150 2.33 -0.33 -16.28
CA LYS A 150 3.09 -1.27 -17.08
C LYS A 150 3.03 -2.67 -16.45
N THR A 151 2.94 -3.68 -17.31
CA THR A 151 3.05 -5.09 -16.90
C THR A 151 4.23 -5.72 -17.60
N GLU A 152 5.12 -6.35 -16.84
CA GLU A 152 6.22 -7.17 -17.37
C GLU A 152 5.97 -8.64 -17.03
N THR A 153 6.49 -9.53 -17.83
CA THR A 153 6.36 -10.98 -17.62
C THR A 153 7.73 -11.59 -17.39
N LEU A 154 7.90 -12.27 -16.26
CA LEU A 154 9.07 -13.04 -15.94
C LEU A 154 8.83 -14.50 -16.36
N ALA A 155 9.64 -15.00 -17.27
CA ALA A 155 9.49 -16.37 -17.80
C ALA A 155 9.85 -17.42 -16.74
N ASP A 156 10.95 -17.17 -16.01
CA ASP A 156 11.50 -18.03 -14.98
C ASP A 156 12.31 -17.23 -13.95
N PHE A 157 12.72 -17.87 -12.87
CA PHE A 157 13.51 -17.25 -11.78
C PHE A 157 15.00 -17.46 -11.93
N ASN A 158 15.51 -17.79 -13.12
CA ASN A 158 16.95 -17.92 -13.32
C ASN A 158 17.68 -16.56 -13.29
N GLU A 159 18.98 -16.59 -12.99
CA GLU A 159 19.79 -15.37 -12.83
C GLU A 159 19.76 -14.47 -14.06
N ALA A 160 19.75 -15.04 -15.28
CA ALA A 160 19.77 -14.27 -16.52
C ALA A 160 18.45 -13.51 -16.73
N SER A 161 17.31 -14.16 -16.52
CA SER A 161 15.97 -13.59 -16.66
C SER A 161 15.72 -12.48 -15.63
N VAL A 162 16.07 -12.75 -14.38
CA VAL A 162 15.90 -11.76 -13.29
C VAL A 162 16.82 -10.57 -13.50
N ARG A 163 18.09 -10.80 -13.87
CA ARG A 163 19.04 -9.71 -14.19
C ARG A 163 18.54 -8.85 -15.35
N LYS A 164 18.01 -9.47 -16.39
CA LYS A 164 17.44 -8.77 -17.54
C LYS A 164 16.26 -7.90 -17.13
N LEU A 165 15.31 -8.45 -16.37
CA LEU A 165 14.15 -7.72 -15.85
C LEU A 165 14.57 -6.43 -15.12
N PHE A 166 15.49 -6.53 -14.17
CA PHE A 166 15.97 -5.38 -13.41
C PHE A 166 16.73 -4.35 -14.27
N ASN A 167 17.47 -4.79 -15.28
CA ASN A 167 18.14 -3.88 -16.22
C ASN A 167 17.11 -3.13 -17.08
N ASP A 168 16.12 -3.83 -17.62
CA ASP A 168 15.07 -3.25 -18.47
C ASP A 168 14.22 -2.25 -17.66
N LEU A 169 13.90 -2.58 -16.41
CA LEU A 169 13.17 -1.65 -15.53
C LEU A 169 14.00 -0.46 -15.07
N SER A 170 15.29 -0.65 -14.81
CA SER A 170 16.18 0.49 -14.54
C SER A 170 16.23 1.47 -15.72
N ALA A 171 16.36 0.96 -16.94
CA ALA A 171 16.28 1.78 -18.14
C ALA A 171 14.90 2.45 -18.33
N TYR A 172 13.83 1.73 -18.01
CA TYR A 172 12.46 2.28 -18.07
C TYR A 172 12.29 3.48 -17.14
N TYR A 173 12.71 3.38 -15.87
CA TYR A 173 12.56 4.47 -14.90
C TYR A 173 13.42 5.69 -15.27
N VAL A 174 14.62 5.49 -15.81
CA VAL A 174 15.44 6.60 -16.33
C VAL A 174 14.76 7.28 -17.53
N ASN A 175 14.23 6.49 -18.47
CA ASN A 175 13.58 7.02 -19.67
C ASN A 175 12.22 7.70 -19.37
N THR A 176 11.55 7.33 -18.28
CA THR A 176 10.32 7.97 -17.81
C THR A 176 10.56 9.09 -16.82
N GLU A 177 11.83 9.47 -16.59
CA GLU A 177 12.24 10.58 -15.74
C GLU A 177 11.74 10.49 -14.29
N VAL A 178 11.62 9.27 -13.75
CA VAL A 178 11.20 9.05 -12.36
C VAL A 178 12.37 9.40 -11.43
N ILE A 179 12.21 10.46 -10.63
CA ILE A 179 13.25 10.98 -9.73
C ILE A 179 13.12 10.33 -8.32
N ALA A 180 11.91 9.97 -7.92
CA ALA A 180 11.67 9.38 -6.59
C ALA A 180 12.36 8.01 -6.45
N PRO A 181 12.85 7.67 -5.24
CA PRO A 181 13.33 6.32 -4.97
C PRO A 181 12.27 5.29 -5.31
N VAL A 182 12.67 4.18 -5.92
CA VAL A 182 11.77 3.10 -6.29
C VAL A 182 11.98 1.93 -5.35
N THR A 183 10.90 1.53 -4.69
CA THR A 183 10.84 0.34 -3.86
C THR A 183 10.20 -0.81 -4.64
N VAL A 184 10.78 -1.98 -4.51
CA VAL A 184 10.29 -3.21 -5.14
C VAL A 184 9.76 -4.14 -4.07
N TYR A 185 8.47 -4.42 -4.13
CA TYR A 185 7.80 -5.40 -3.29
C TYR A 185 7.85 -6.75 -3.99
N LEU A 186 8.50 -7.72 -3.37
CA LEU A 186 8.85 -9.01 -3.97
C LEU A 186 8.22 -10.15 -3.20
N ARG A 187 7.70 -11.15 -3.91
CA ARG A 187 7.41 -12.44 -3.29
C ARG A 187 8.71 -13.16 -2.93
N SER A 188 8.65 -14.01 -1.90
CA SER A 188 9.82 -14.72 -1.37
C SER A 188 10.56 -15.53 -2.44
N GLU A 189 9.85 -16.09 -3.41
CA GLU A 189 10.46 -16.88 -4.49
C GLU A 189 11.41 -16.04 -5.36
N LEU A 190 10.99 -14.82 -5.71
CA LEU A 190 11.83 -13.92 -6.48
C LEU A 190 12.92 -13.28 -5.62
N PHE A 191 12.61 -12.95 -4.36
CA PHE A 191 13.59 -12.41 -3.41
C PHE A 191 14.76 -13.39 -3.22
N ASN A 192 14.47 -14.65 -2.95
CA ASN A 192 15.49 -15.69 -2.79
C ASN A 192 16.30 -15.89 -4.08
N ALA A 193 15.65 -15.89 -5.25
CA ALA A 193 16.37 -15.97 -6.52
C ALA A 193 17.38 -14.83 -6.71
N ILE A 194 17.08 -13.62 -6.21
CA ILE A 194 18.01 -12.49 -6.26
C ILE A 194 19.17 -12.69 -5.26
N VAL A 195 18.88 -13.15 -4.06
CA VAL A 195 19.90 -13.38 -3.01
C VAL A 195 20.89 -14.45 -3.46
N ASP A 196 20.41 -15.52 -4.08
CA ASP A 196 21.22 -16.67 -4.50
C ASP A 196 22.01 -16.43 -5.79
N MET A 197 21.86 -15.28 -6.44
CA MET A 197 22.66 -14.97 -7.64
C MET A 197 24.17 -14.98 -7.35
N THR A 198 24.92 -15.63 -8.21
CA THR A 198 26.38 -15.73 -8.11
C THR A 198 27.06 -14.36 -7.99
N ALA A 199 26.56 -13.36 -8.69
CA ALA A 199 27.07 -11.99 -8.62
C ALA A 199 26.89 -11.35 -7.24
N ASN A 200 25.86 -11.73 -6.49
CA ASN A 200 25.56 -11.18 -5.16
C ASN A 200 26.34 -11.93 -4.05
N THR A 201 26.62 -13.22 -4.25
CA THR A 201 27.34 -14.05 -3.28
C THR A 201 28.86 -13.86 -3.34
N THR A 202 29.43 -13.48 -4.47
CA THR A 202 30.88 -13.38 -4.67
C THR A 202 31.45 -11.97 -4.63
N SER A 203 30.63 -10.93 -4.71
CA SER A 203 31.08 -9.54 -4.91
C SER A 203 31.11 -8.75 -3.60
N LYS A 204 32.30 -8.63 -3.02
CA LYS A 204 32.60 -7.63 -1.98
C LYS A 204 32.85 -6.29 -2.67
N GLY A 205 31.82 -5.44 -2.80
CA GLY A 205 31.97 -4.09 -3.36
C GLY A 205 31.05 -3.74 -4.52
N SER A 206 30.02 -4.53 -4.78
CA SER A 206 28.99 -4.19 -5.76
C SER A 206 27.96 -3.20 -5.19
N SER A 207 27.10 -2.66 -6.05
CA SER A 207 25.94 -1.83 -5.69
C SER A 207 24.87 -2.58 -4.87
N VAL A 208 25.23 -3.70 -4.26
CA VAL A 208 24.43 -4.54 -3.39
C VAL A 208 24.70 -4.15 -1.94
N SER A 209 23.69 -3.71 -1.24
CA SER A 209 23.75 -3.47 0.21
C SER A 209 23.12 -4.65 0.92
N ILE A 210 23.91 -5.35 1.72
CA ILE A 210 23.46 -6.43 2.59
C ILE A 210 23.48 -5.87 4.01
N ASP A 211 22.32 -5.80 4.63
CA ASP A 211 22.19 -5.50 6.05
C ASP A 211 22.00 -6.80 6.87
N ASN A 212 21.80 -6.67 8.19
CA ASN A 212 21.62 -7.82 9.09
C ASN A 212 20.35 -8.65 8.78
N ASN A 213 19.45 -8.14 7.93
CA ASN A 213 18.19 -8.78 7.56
C ASN A 213 18.18 -9.33 6.11
N GLY A 214 19.30 -9.24 5.38
CA GLY A 214 19.43 -9.72 4.01
C GLY A 214 19.68 -8.61 2.99
N LEU A 215 19.38 -8.87 1.71
CA LEU A 215 19.63 -7.96 0.61
C LEU A 215 18.65 -6.78 0.62
N ALA A 216 19.12 -5.58 0.99
CA ALA A 216 18.30 -4.37 1.06
C ALA A 216 18.17 -3.63 -0.28
N LYS A 217 19.17 -3.71 -1.18
CA LYS A 217 19.19 -3.01 -2.46
C LYS A 217 19.78 -3.84 -3.58
N TYR A 218 19.16 -3.74 -4.76
CA TYR A 218 19.66 -4.35 -5.99
C TYR A 218 19.43 -3.41 -7.17
N LYS A 219 20.48 -3.13 -7.96
CA LYS A 219 20.43 -2.25 -9.15
C LYS A 219 19.82 -0.86 -8.89
N GLY A 220 20.00 -0.30 -7.68
CA GLY A 220 19.45 1.00 -7.31
C GLY A 220 18.04 0.94 -6.70
N PHE A 221 17.36 -0.20 -6.76
CA PHE A 221 16.04 -0.42 -6.16
C PHE A 221 16.16 -0.87 -4.72
N THR A 222 15.27 -0.37 -3.86
CA THR A 222 15.10 -0.89 -2.50
C THR A 222 14.22 -2.13 -2.57
N LEU A 223 14.66 -3.23 -1.96
CA LEU A 223 13.93 -4.50 -1.98
C LEU A 223 13.18 -4.70 -0.67
N VAL A 224 11.90 -5.08 -0.78
CA VAL A 224 11.05 -5.42 0.37
C VAL A 224 10.42 -6.77 0.10
N GLU A 225 10.81 -7.78 0.90
CA GLU A 225 10.16 -9.08 0.85
C GLU A 225 8.74 -8.95 1.41
N THR A 226 7.76 -9.39 0.64
CA THR A 226 6.34 -9.20 0.93
C THR A 226 5.59 -10.52 0.83
N PRO A 227 4.75 -10.86 1.83
CA PRO A 227 3.97 -12.10 1.81
C PRO A 227 3.13 -12.25 0.54
N ALA A 228 3.14 -13.44 -0.05
CA ALA A 228 2.43 -13.76 -1.30
C ALA A 228 0.93 -13.46 -1.26
N GLN A 229 0.32 -13.55 -0.08
CA GLN A 229 -1.12 -13.28 0.13
C GLN A 229 -1.55 -11.82 -0.13
N TYR A 230 -0.59 -10.89 -0.28
CA TYR A 230 -0.86 -9.48 -0.56
C TYR A 230 -0.73 -9.14 -2.05
N PHE A 231 -0.36 -10.10 -2.88
CA PHE A 231 -0.30 -9.95 -4.33
C PHE A 231 -1.50 -10.61 -5.01
N ASP A 232 -1.90 -10.08 -6.16
CA ASP A 232 -2.85 -10.75 -7.03
C ASP A 232 -2.25 -12.04 -7.61
N THR A 233 -3.14 -12.91 -8.09
CA THR A 233 -2.73 -14.18 -8.73
C THR A 233 -1.75 -13.93 -9.87
N GLY A 234 -0.64 -14.66 -9.85
CA GLY A 234 0.41 -14.58 -10.87
C GLY A 234 1.36 -13.39 -10.75
N VAL A 235 1.09 -12.41 -9.87
CA VAL A 235 2.00 -11.27 -9.61
C VAL A 235 3.11 -11.72 -8.68
N VAL A 236 4.36 -11.46 -9.06
CA VAL A 236 5.57 -11.84 -8.31
C VAL A 236 6.33 -10.65 -7.77
N ALA A 237 6.16 -9.47 -8.37
CA ALA A 237 6.75 -8.23 -7.91
C ALA A 237 5.91 -7.01 -8.31
N ILE A 238 6.01 -5.96 -7.51
CA ILE A 238 5.49 -4.63 -7.82
C ILE A 238 6.60 -3.61 -7.58
N PHE A 239 6.95 -2.87 -8.62
CA PHE A 239 7.87 -1.75 -8.56
C PHE A 239 7.05 -0.47 -8.44
N SER A 240 7.36 0.35 -7.47
CA SER A 240 6.64 1.61 -7.24
C SER A 240 7.56 2.66 -6.64
N PRO A 241 7.50 3.90 -7.13
CA PRO A 241 8.10 5.02 -6.43
C PRO A 241 7.49 5.20 -5.04
N ASP A 242 8.29 5.72 -4.12
CA ASP A 242 7.85 5.96 -2.75
C ASP A 242 6.87 7.14 -2.67
N GLY A 243 5.87 7.01 -1.80
CA GLY A 243 4.94 8.08 -1.44
C GLY A 243 3.91 8.47 -2.50
N ILE A 244 3.72 7.70 -3.58
CA ILE A 244 2.80 8.06 -4.67
C ILE A 244 1.34 7.68 -4.41
N VAL A 245 1.09 6.76 -3.49
CA VAL A 245 -0.27 6.34 -3.10
C VAL A 245 -0.70 7.13 -1.87
N ILE A 246 -1.86 7.76 -1.96
CA ILE A 246 -2.44 8.59 -0.90
C ILE A 246 -3.57 7.81 -0.24
N PRO A 247 -3.36 7.21 0.94
CA PRO A 247 -4.43 6.61 1.71
C PRO A 247 -5.24 7.70 2.41
N PHE A 248 -6.57 7.54 2.45
CA PHE A 248 -7.45 8.46 3.15
C PHE A 248 -8.49 7.74 3.99
N ILE A 249 -8.89 8.36 5.09
CA ILE A 249 -9.91 7.85 6.01
C ILE A 249 -10.94 8.96 6.24
N GLY A 250 -12.21 8.64 6.03
CA GLY A 250 -13.32 9.56 6.31
C GLY A 250 -13.98 9.28 7.65
N ILE A 251 -14.19 8.03 8.00
CA ILE A 251 -14.79 7.61 9.27
C ILE A 251 -13.86 6.59 9.91
N ASN A 252 -13.50 6.82 11.16
CA ASN A 252 -12.80 5.85 11.98
C ASN A 252 -13.33 5.95 13.41
N THR A 253 -14.12 4.98 13.80
CA THR A 253 -14.70 4.92 15.14
C THR A 253 -14.37 3.59 15.80
N ALA A 254 -13.97 3.65 17.07
CA ALA A 254 -13.81 2.47 17.91
C ALA A 254 -14.43 2.76 19.28
N ARG A 255 -15.21 1.83 19.79
CA ARG A 255 -15.85 1.95 21.09
C ARG A 255 -15.97 0.62 21.79
N THR A 256 -15.92 0.66 23.10
CA THR A 256 -16.25 -0.44 23.99
C THR A 256 -17.54 -0.11 24.71
N ILE A 257 -18.53 -0.98 24.65
CA ILE A 257 -19.82 -0.80 25.31
C ILE A 257 -20.11 -2.03 26.18
N GLU A 258 -20.89 -1.84 27.26
CA GLU A 258 -21.38 -2.97 28.02
C GLU A 258 -22.39 -3.79 27.19
N ALA A 259 -22.28 -5.11 27.28
CA ALA A 259 -23.19 -5.99 26.57
C ALA A 259 -24.58 -6.00 27.24
N ILE A 260 -25.62 -6.11 26.40
CA ILE A 260 -27.01 -6.19 26.88
C ILE A 260 -27.39 -7.64 27.10
N ASP A 261 -26.90 -8.57 26.28
CA ASP A 261 -27.37 -9.97 26.21
C ASP A 261 -26.51 -10.94 27.01
N PHE A 262 -25.34 -10.49 27.54
CA PHE A 262 -24.42 -11.29 28.34
C PHE A 262 -23.62 -10.42 29.33
N ASP A 263 -23.05 -11.02 30.37
CA ASP A 263 -22.20 -10.30 31.33
C ASP A 263 -20.80 -10.08 30.74
N GLY A 264 -20.59 -8.89 30.12
CA GLY A 264 -19.33 -8.60 29.45
C GLY A 264 -19.35 -7.31 28.65
N VAL A 265 -18.48 -7.21 27.65
CA VAL A 265 -18.35 -6.03 26.81
C VAL A 265 -18.40 -6.38 25.32
N VAL A 266 -18.87 -5.44 24.54
CA VAL A 266 -18.86 -5.49 23.07
C VAL A 266 -17.86 -4.47 22.53
N LEU A 267 -16.94 -4.94 21.69
CA LEU A 267 -15.99 -4.14 20.96
C LEU A 267 -16.56 -3.85 19.56
N GLN A 268 -16.75 -2.59 19.24
CA GLN A 268 -17.23 -2.14 17.94
C GLN A 268 -16.24 -1.18 17.32
N ALA A 269 -15.86 -1.45 16.08
CA ALA A 269 -15.08 -0.52 15.28
C ALA A 269 -15.67 -0.42 13.87
N ALA A 270 -15.61 0.77 13.29
CA ALA A 270 -16.01 1.00 11.91
C ALA A 270 -15.02 1.97 11.27
N ALA A 271 -14.57 1.64 10.08
CA ALA A 271 -13.69 2.48 9.28
C ALA A 271 -14.20 2.59 7.85
N LYS A 272 -14.21 3.79 7.30
CA LYS A 272 -14.52 4.05 5.89
C LYS A 272 -13.38 4.87 5.31
N GLY A 273 -12.80 4.41 4.22
CA GLY A 273 -11.65 5.05 3.62
C GLY A 273 -11.40 4.59 2.19
N GLY A 274 -10.24 4.92 1.69
CA GLY A 274 -9.81 4.54 0.36
C GLY A 274 -8.35 4.84 0.10
N THR A 275 -7.96 4.59 -1.14
CA THR A 275 -6.64 4.87 -1.66
C THR A 275 -6.77 5.65 -2.97
N PHE A 276 -5.92 6.64 -3.16
CA PHE A 276 -5.90 7.47 -4.36
C PHE A 276 -4.49 7.55 -4.95
N ILE A 277 -4.43 7.62 -6.26
CA ILE A 277 -3.21 7.89 -7.02
C ILE A 277 -3.53 8.83 -8.20
N LEU A 278 -2.65 9.76 -8.47
CA LEU A 278 -2.73 10.59 -9.68
C LEU A 278 -2.48 9.74 -10.93
N ASP A 279 -3.25 9.97 -12.00
CA ASP A 279 -3.17 9.15 -13.22
C ASP A 279 -1.77 9.14 -13.85
N ASP A 280 -1.04 10.25 -13.80
CA ASP A 280 0.33 10.29 -14.29
C ASP A 280 1.29 9.42 -13.47
N ASN A 281 1.06 9.29 -12.18
CA ASN A 281 1.88 8.45 -11.30
C ASN A 281 1.64 6.94 -11.56
N LYS A 282 0.50 6.56 -12.12
CA LYS A 282 0.23 5.15 -12.49
C LYS A 282 1.26 4.61 -13.48
N LYS A 283 1.80 5.45 -14.37
CA LYS A 283 2.86 5.09 -15.33
C LYS A 283 4.13 4.62 -14.65
N ALA A 284 4.40 5.09 -13.43
CA ALA A 284 5.56 4.71 -12.65
C ALA A 284 5.39 3.41 -11.85
N ILE A 285 4.18 2.84 -11.79
CA ILE A 285 3.95 1.53 -11.18
C ILE A 285 4.11 0.45 -12.25
N VAL A 286 4.99 -0.51 -11.97
CA VAL A 286 5.19 -1.67 -12.83
C VAL A 286 4.89 -2.94 -12.04
N LYS A 287 3.94 -3.75 -12.52
CA LYS A 287 3.72 -5.09 -12.00
C LYS A 287 4.45 -6.13 -12.84
N VAL A 288 5.00 -7.11 -12.17
CA VAL A 288 5.67 -8.25 -12.80
C VAL A 288 4.85 -9.50 -12.52
N THR A 289 4.47 -10.18 -13.60
CA THR A 289 3.78 -11.47 -13.53
C THR A 289 4.75 -12.58 -13.87
N SER A 290 4.52 -13.78 -13.34
CA SER A 290 5.31 -14.96 -13.72
C SER A 290 4.42 -16.05 -14.28
N VAL A 291 4.87 -16.64 -15.39
CA VAL A 291 4.21 -17.81 -15.99
C VAL A 291 4.38 -19.05 -15.10
N ALA A 292 5.48 -19.13 -14.36
CA ALA A 292 5.78 -20.26 -13.48
C ALA A 292 4.84 -20.40 -12.27
N LEU A 293 4.11 -19.34 -11.90
CA LEU A 293 3.20 -19.31 -10.76
C LEU A 293 1.73 -19.14 -11.16
N GLY A 294 1.42 -19.13 -12.44
CA GLY A 294 0.08 -18.95 -13.00
C GLY A 294 -0.62 -20.26 -13.40
N GLY A 295 -0.17 -21.40 -12.86
CA GLY A 295 -0.77 -22.71 -13.08
C GLY A 295 -1.73 -23.08 -11.95
#